data_db549866da43047f0da97b334380e499
#
_entry.id   db549866da43047f0da97b334380e499
#
_cell.length_a   1.000
_cell.length_b   1.000
_cell.length_c   1.000
_cell.angle_alpha   90.00
_cell.angle_beta   90.00
_cell.angle_gamma   90.00
#
_symmetry.space_group_name_H-M   'P 1'
#
loop_
_entity.id
_entity.type
_entity.pdbx_description
1 polymer ?
#
loop_
_entity_poly.entity_id
_entity_poly.type
_entity_poly.pdbx_seq_one_letter_code
_entity_poly.pdbx_strand_id
1 'polypeptide(L)'
;MAHTFEELVAMQRTADAARAQTEQLREQYGPPGTRPWSGQQSQTYETAWRAWRDLARDVHAAITAYAKDQGADWQEMEARVRKAAERAG
;
A
#
# COMPACT_ATOMS: atom_id res chain seq x y z
N MET A 1 14.30 -0.51 16.07
CA MET A 1 14.70 0.84 15.70
C MET A 1 13.54 1.60 15.06
N ALA A 2 13.39 2.85 15.45
CA ALA A 2 12.30 3.67 14.93
C ALA A 2 12.60 4.10 13.48
N HIS A 3 11.56 4.13 12.67
CA HIS A 3 11.67 4.65 11.31
C HIS A 3 11.71 6.18 11.33
N THR A 4 12.34 6.78 10.35
CA THR A 4 12.26 8.21 10.12
C THR A 4 10.99 8.51 9.32
N PHE A 5 10.59 9.79 9.33
CA PHE A 5 9.45 10.20 8.50
C PHE A 5 9.68 9.89 7.02
N GLU A 6 10.89 10.11 6.54
CA GLU A 6 11.23 9.85 5.14
C GLU A 6 11.13 8.36 4.80
N GLU A 7 11.50 7.49 5.74
CA GLU A 7 11.34 6.05 5.55
C GLU A 7 9.87 5.66 5.46
N LEU A 8 9.01 6.28 6.27
CA LEU A 8 7.58 6.05 6.21
C LEU A 8 7.00 6.46 4.86
N VAL A 9 7.47 7.60 4.33
CA VAL A 9 7.04 8.07 3.00
C VAL A 9 7.45 7.06 1.93
N ALA A 10 8.68 6.55 2.01
CA ALA A 10 9.15 5.54 1.06
C ALA A 10 8.33 4.26 1.15
N MET A 11 8.01 3.81 2.36
CA MET A 11 7.17 2.63 2.57
C MET A 11 5.78 2.84 1.99
N GLN A 12 5.20 4.03 2.18
CA GLN A 12 3.89 4.36 1.64
C GLN A 12 3.91 4.33 0.12
N ARG A 13 4.95 4.90 -0.51
CA ARG A 13 5.08 4.86 -1.97
C ARG A 13 5.17 3.45 -2.50
N THR A 14 5.89 2.57 -1.80
CA THR A 14 5.99 1.18 -2.19
C THR A 14 4.63 0.48 -2.11
N ALA A 15 3.87 0.74 -1.05
CA ALA A 15 2.53 0.17 -0.90
C ALA A 15 1.59 0.72 -1.98
N ASP A 16 1.67 2.01 -2.29
CA ASP A 16 0.84 2.63 -3.31
C ASP A 16 1.14 2.03 -4.70
N ALA A 17 2.41 1.78 -4.99
CA ALA A 17 2.81 1.15 -6.25
C ALA A 17 2.26 -0.28 -6.36
N ALA A 18 2.29 -1.03 -5.26
CA ALA A 18 1.74 -2.38 -5.23
C ALA A 18 0.23 -2.38 -5.44
N ARG A 19 -0.46 -1.39 -4.86
CA ARG A 19 -1.89 -1.21 -5.07
C ARG A 19 -2.20 -0.90 -6.53
N ALA A 20 -1.45 0.02 -7.12
CA ALA A 20 -1.64 0.40 -8.51
C ALA A 20 -1.45 -0.80 -9.44
N GLN A 21 -0.47 -1.66 -9.16
CA GLN A 21 -0.25 -2.87 -9.93
C GLN A 21 -1.44 -3.82 -9.83
N THR A 22 -1.99 -3.97 -8.63
CA THR A 22 -3.16 -4.82 -8.40
C THR A 22 -4.36 -4.31 -9.21
N GLU A 23 -4.58 -2.99 -9.20
CA GLU A 23 -5.67 -2.39 -9.96
C GLU A 23 -5.46 -2.54 -11.47
N GLN A 24 -4.23 -2.41 -11.96
CA GLN A 24 -3.91 -2.61 -13.36
C GLN A 24 -4.21 -4.04 -13.81
N LEU A 25 -3.87 -5.02 -13.00
CA LEU A 25 -4.18 -6.42 -13.30
C LEU A 25 -5.68 -6.64 -13.41
N ARG A 26 -6.43 -6.07 -12.49
CA ARG A 26 -7.88 -6.18 -12.50
C ARG A 26 -8.49 -5.56 -13.76
N GLU A 27 -8.00 -4.40 -14.17
CA GLU A 27 -8.45 -3.75 -15.39
C GLU A 27 -8.09 -4.58 -16.62
N GLN A 28 -6.89 -5.12 -16.63
CA GLN A 28 -6.37 -5.91 -17.73
C GLN A 28 -7.16 -7.21 -17.92
N TYR A 29 -7.51 -7.86 -16.82
CA TYR A 29 -8.24 -9.13 -16.86
C TYR A 29 -9.75 -8.94 -17.02
N GLY A 30 -10.26 -7.74 -16.71
CA GLY A 30 -11.67 -7.43 -16.73
C GLY A 30 -12.39 -7.91 -15.48
N PRO A 31 -13.66 -7.52 -15.30
CA PRO A 31 -14.44 -7.95 -14.14
C PRO A 31 -14.64 -9.46 -14.14
N PRO A 32 -14.40 -10.14 -13.00
CA PRO A 32 -14.53 -11.61 -12.95
C PRO A 32 -15.93 -12.13 -13.27
N GLY A 33 -16.95 -11.29 -13.09
CA GLY A 33 -18.32 -11.68 -13.32
C GLY A 33 -18.72 -11.78 -14.79
N THR A 34 -17.99 -11.11 -15.70
CA THR A 34 -18.28 -11.12 -17.13
C THR A 34 -17.55 -12.23 -17.88
N ARG A 35 -16.35 -12.54 -17.43
CA ARG A 35 -15.53 -13.59 -18.03
C ARG A 35 -14.70 -14.22 -16.93
N PRO A 36 -14.77 -15.54 -16.75
CA PRO A 36 -13.95 -16.20 -15.74
C PRO A 36 -12.46 -15.97 -16.02
N TRP A 37 -11.73 -15.63 -15.00
CA TRP A 37 -10.27 -15.53 -15.11
C TRP A 37 -9.68 -16.94 -15.18
N SER A 38 -8.61 -17.09 -15.93
CA SER A 38 -7.86 -18.35 -15.92
C SER A 38 -7.25 -18.58 -14.55
N GLY A 39 -6.86 -19.83 -14.26
CA GLY A 39 -6.20 -20.13 -12.99
C GLY A 39 -4.92 -19.32 -12.80
N GLN A 40 -4.19 -19.11 -13.88
CA GLN A 40 -2.96 -18.33 -13.84
C GLN A 40 -3.24 -16.84 -13.57
N GLN A 41 -4.27 -16.29 -14.19
CA GLN A 41 -4.67 -14.91 -13.95
C GLN A 41 -5.10 -14.70 -12.50
N SER A 42 -5.91 -15.61 -11.98
CA SER A 42 -6.36 -15.54 -10.59
C SER A 42 -5.18 -15.61 -9.63
N GLN A 43 -4.22 -16.48 -9.90
CA GLN A 43 -3.04 -16.64 -9.06
C GLN A 43 -2.16 -15.38 -9.09
N THR A 44 -1.98 -14.82 -10.27
CA THR A 44 -1.17 -13.60 -10.45
C THR A 44 -1.80 -12.44 -9.69
N TYR A 45 -3.11 -12.27 -9.82
CA TYR A 45 -3.84 -11.23 -9.11
C TYR A 45 -3.76 -11.42 -7.59
N GLU A 46 -3.96 -12.63 -7.13
CA GLU A 46 -3.93 -12.95 -5.71
C GLU A 46 -2.55 -12.68 -5.10
N THR A 47 -1.50 -13.02 -5.82
CA THR A 47 -0.13 -12.75 -5.36
C THR A 47 0.12 -11.25 -5.22
N ALA A 48 -0.32 -10.46 -6.22
CA ALA A 48 -0.17 -9.01 -6.18
C ALA A 48 -0.99 -8.40 -5.04
N TRP A 49 -2.20 -8.90 -4.85
CA TRP A 49 -3.09 -8.42 -3.79
C TRP A 49 -2.51 -8.69 -2.40
N ARG A 50 -1.96 -9.88 -2.20
CA ARG A 50 -1.32 -10.24 -0.92
C ARG A 50 -0.09 -9.37 -0.64
N ALA A 51 0.71 -9.10 -1.67
CA ALA A 51 1.88 -8.24 -1.54
C ALA A 51 1.46 -6.83 -1.11
N TRP A 52 0.44 -6.28 -1.75
CA TRP A 52 -0.08 -4.97 -1.37
C TRP A 52 -0.62 -4.98 0.06
N ARG A 53 -1.41 -5.97 0.43
CA ARG A 53 -1.97 -6.10 1.77
C ARG A 53 -0.89 -6.11 2.84
N ASP A 54 0.16 -6.89 2.62
CA ASP A 54 1.24 -7.01 3.58
C ASP A 54 2.02 -5.71 3.71
N LEU A 55 2.28 -5.03 2.59
CA LEU A 55 2.94 -3.73 2.60
C LEU A 55 2.09 -2.68 3.30
N ALA A 56 0.79 -2.66 3.04
CA ALA A 56 -0.12 -1.71 3.68
C ALA A 56 -0.17 -1.92 5.19
N ARG A 57 -0.17 -3.17 5.63
CA ARG A 57 -0.15 -3.49 7.05
C ARG A 57 1.14 -3.02 7.71
N ASP A 58 2.28 -3.25 7.05
CA ASP A 58 3.57 -2.85 7.59
C ASP A 58 3.69 -1.34 7.70
N VAL A 59 3.21 -0.61 6.69
CA VAL A 59 3.20 0.86 6.72
C VAL A 59 2.32 1.35 7.86
N HIS A 60 1.13 0.77 8.01
CA HIS A 60 0.22 1.16 9.07
C HIS A 60 0.86 1.00 10.44
N ALA A 61 1.50 -0.14 10.68
CA ALA A 61 2.18 -0.40 11.95
C ALA A 61 3.32 0.57 12.19
N ALA A 62 4.10 0.86 11.15
CA ALA A 62 5.23 1.78 11.26
C ALA A 62 4.76 3.21 11.54
N ILE A 63 3.70 3.66 10.88
CA ILE A 63 3.13 4.99 11.11
C ILE A 63 2.60 5.10 12.54
N THR A 64 1.90 4.06 13.01
CA THR A 64 1.36 4.03 14.36
C THR A 64 2.47 4.17 15.40
N ALA A 65 3.55 3.42 15.23
CA ALA A 65 4.70 3.47 16.14
C ALA A 65 5.37 4.85 16.12
N TYR A 66 5.53 5.41 14.92
CA TYR A 66 6.15 6.72 14.76
C TYR A 66 5.31 7.82 15.43
N ALA A 67 3.99 7.79 15.20
CA ALA A 67 3.09 8.76 15.80
C ALA A 67 3.16 8.70 17.32
N LYS A 68 3.20 7.49 17.87
CA LYS A 68 3.31 7.29 19.31
C LYS A 68 4.60 7.90 19.86
N ASP A 69 5.71 7.66 19.17
CA ASP A 69 7.01 8.20 19.59
C ASP A 69 7.04 9.73 19.54
N GLN A 70 6.32 10.32 18.58
CA GLN A 70 6.26 11.77 18.43
C GLN A 70 5.18 12.42 19.28
N GLY A 71 4.39 11.63 20.01
CA GLY A 71 3.27 12.16 20.77
C GLY A 71 2.18 12.75 19.89
N ALA A 72 2.03 12.25 18.68
CA ALA A 72 1.08 12.76 17.70
C ALA A 72 -0.05 11.77 17.48
N ASP A 73 -1.19 12.27 16.97
CA ASP A 73 -2.30 11.43 16.59
C ASP A 73 -1.94 10.65 15.32
N TRP A 74 -2.22 9.34 15.34
CA TRP A 74 -1.83 8.49 14.21
C TRP A 74 -2.59 8.85 12.92
N GLN A 75 -3.83 9.33 13.02
CA GLN A 75 -4.60 9.73 11.84
C GLN A 75 -3.98 10.94 11.18
N GLU A 76 -3.54 11.91 11.97
CA GLU A 76 -2.86 13.08 11.43
C GLU A 76 -1.52 12.69 10.80
N MET A 77 -0.81 11.79 11.47
CA MET A 77 0.48 11.32 10.96
C MET A 77 0.29 10.57 9.65
N GLU A 78 -0.71 9.70 9.57
CA GLU A 78 -1.02 8.97 8.34
C GLU A 78 -1.33 9.93 7.20
N ALA A 79 -2.14 10.95 7.46
CA ALA A 79 -2.48 11.93 6.44
C ALA A 79 -1.24 12.66 5.94
N ARG A 80 -0.32 13.02 6.83
CA ARG A 80 0.92 13.69 6.47
C ARG A 80 1.82 12.79 5.62
N VAL A 81 1.93 11.52 5.98
CA VAL A 81 2.74 10.56 5.22
C VAL A 81 2.14 10.35 3.83
N ARG A 82 0.82 10.19 3.73
CA ARG A 82 0.15 10.00 2.44
C ARG A 82 0.33 11.22 1.55
N LYS A 83 0.17 12.41 2.11
CA LYS A 83 0.33 13.64 1.36
C LYS A 83 1.76 13.78 0.83
N ALA A 84 2.74 13.48 1.67
CA ALA A 84 4.13 13.53 1.24
C ALA A 84 4.43 12.49 0.17
N ALA A 85 3.84 11.30 0.28
CA ALA A 85 4.03 10.23 -0.70
C ALA A 85 3.42 10.58 -2.06
N GLU A 86 2.31 11.32 -2.07
CA GLU A 86 1.64 11.75 -3.31
C GLU A 86 2.46 12.80 -4.07
N ARG A 87 3.26 13.57 -3.37
CA ARG A 87 4.14 14.51 -4.02
C ARG A 87 5.21 13.71 -4.75
N ALA A 88 5.10 13.68 -6.05
CA ALA A 88 6.04 12.98 -6.88
C ALA A 88 7.43 13.55 -6.62
N GLY A 89 8.19 12.77 -5.98
CA GLY A 89 9.59 13.13 -5.80
C GLY A 89 10.29 13.10 -7.13
#